data_ac349498213732ad038554e35b90b99f
#
_entry.id   ac349498213732ad038554e35b90b99f
#
_cell.length_a   1.000
_cell.length_b   1.000
_cell.length_c   1.000
_cell.angle_alpha   90.00
_cell.angle_beta   90.00
_cell.angle_gamma   90.00
#
_symmetry.space_group_name_H-M   'P 1'
#
loop_
_entity.id
_entity.type
_entity.pdbx_description
1 polymer ?
#
loop_
_entity_poly.entity_id
_entity_poly.type
_entity_poly.pdbx_seq_one_letter_code
_entity_poly.pdbx_strand_id
1 'polypeptide(L)'
;MQPTSEFKSKPGLKRLFAALRYSKDGFRSAWRDEAAFRQEIGVFVVGTCIALALRISAFEKLMLIGVLVLILIVELINSSIEAVVDRVSLERHPLSKNAKDFGSAAVLLACLLAAAAWGVVLINRFY
;
A
#
# COMPACT_ATOMS: atom_id res chain seq x y z
N MET A 1 -1.83 -36.24 1.41
CA MET A 1 -0.94 -35.09 1.69
C MET A 1 -1.51 -33.85 1.06
N GLN A 2 -1.92 -32.90 1.86
CA GLN A 2 -2.33 -31.61 1.28
C GLN A 2 -1.09 -30.87 0.78
N PRO A 3 -1.14 -30.23 -0.40
CA PRO A 3 -0.01 -29.46 -0.89
C PRO A 3 0.25 -28.28 0.06
N THR A 4 1.40 -28.29 0.69
CA THR A 4 1.88 -27.16 1.49
C THR A 4 2.34 -26.06 0.55
N SER A 5 1.95 -24.81 0.84
CA SER A 5 2.43 -23.66 0.04
C SER A 5 3.96 -23.60 0.10
N GLU A 6 4.60 -23.16 -0.98
CA GLU A 6 6.05 -22.97 -1.05
C GLU A 6 6.60 -22.11 0.12
N PHE A 7 5.77 -21.22 0.68
CA PHE A 7 6.11 -20.38 1.81
C PHE A 7 6.34 -21.17 3.11
N LYS A 8 5.66 -22.31 3.30
CA LYS A 8 5.74 -23.08 4.56
C LYS A 8 6.94 -24.05 4.62
N SER A 9 7.60 -24.28 3.50
CA SER A 9 8.61 -25.35 3.40
C SER A 9 10.06 -24.91 3.51
N LYS A 10 10.31 -23.57 3.64
CA LYS A 10 11.69 -23.04 3.66
C LYS A 10 12.09 -22.59 5.07
N PRO A 11 13.22 -23.11 5.64
CA PRO A 11 13.67 -22.70 6.97
C PRO A 11 14.46 -21.39 6.97
N GLY A 12 14.27 -20.59 8.04
CA GLY A 12 15.13 -19.51 8.47
C GLY A 12 15.48 -18.45 7.41
N LEU A 13 16.78 -18.26 7.15
CA LEU A 13 17.29 -17.24 6.22
C LEU A 13 16.81 -17.44 4.78
N LYS A 14 16.65 -18.67 4.32
CA LYS A 14 16.12 -18.96 2.97
C LYS A 14 14.69 -18.43 2.81
N ARG A 15 13.89 -18.51 3.87
CA ARG A 15 12.54 -17.96 3.89
C ARG A 15 12.56 -16.44 3.78
N LEU A 16 13.48 -15.78 4.49
CA LEU A 16 13.64 -14.33 4.43
C LEU A 16 14.04 -13.86 3.03
N PHE A 17 15.04 -14.49 2.41
CA PHE A 17 15.46 -14.17 1.04
C PHE A 17 14.36 -14.44 0.02
N ALA A 18 13.61 -15.53 0.19
CA ALA A 18 12.45 -15.82 -0.65
C ALA A 18 11.38 -14.72 -0.51
N ALA A 19 11.08 -14.30 0.72
CA ALA A 19 10.12 -13.22 0.98
C ALA A 19 10.54 -11.90 0.33
N LEU A 20 11.82 -11.54 0.38
CA LEU A 20 12.35 -10.35 -0.29
C LEU A 20 12.19 -10.44 -1.81
N ARG A 21 12.45 -11.59 -2.39
CA ARG A 21 12.28 -11.83 -3.83
C ARG A 21 10.82 -11.70 -4.24
N TYR A 22 9.90 -12.30 -3.48
CA TYR A 22 8.46 -12.19 -3.72
C TYR A 22 7.97 -10.75 -3.57
N SER A 23 8.48 -10.01 -2.59
CA SER A 23 8.17 -8.59 -2.43
C SER A 23 8.61 -7.77 -3.64
N LYS A 24 9.80 -8.01 -4.16
CA LYS A 24 10.28 -7.40 -5.39
C LYS A 24 9.35 -7.69 -6.57
N ASP A 25 8.94 -8.93 -6.72
CA ASP A 25 8.03 -9.34 -7.78
C ASP A 25 6.65 -8.69 -7.61
N GLY A 26 6.18 -8.57 -6.37
CA GLY A 26 4.93 -7.88 -6.04
C GLY A 26 4.95 -6.41 -6.43
N PHE A 27 6.01 -5.68 -6.08
CA PHE A 27 6.19 -4.28 -6.50
C PHE A 27 6.26 -4.13 -8.01
N ARG A 28 6.96 -5.04 -8.69
CA ARG A 28 7.04 -5.03 -10.15
C ARG A 28 5.67 -5.24 -10.80
N SER A 29 4.90 -6.21 -10.30
CA SER A 29 3.55 -6.49 -10.80
C SER A 29 2.60 -5.31 -10.55
N ALA A 30 2.64 -4.73 -9.37
CA ALA A 30 1.83 -3.55 -9.04
C ALA A 30 2.18 -2.36 -9.94
N TRP A 31 3.45 -2.11 -10.17
CA TRP A 31 3.89 -1.05 -11.07
C TRP A 31 3.43 -1.28 -12.51
N ARG A 32 3.50 -2.51 -12.98
CA ARG A 32 3.11 -2.86 -14.35
C ARG A 32 1.59 -2.78 -14.56
N ASP A 33 0.82 -3.31 -13.61
CA ASP A 33 -0.59 -3.63 -13.83
C ASP A 33 -1.55 -2.62 -13.18
N GLU A 34 -1.09 -1.88 -12.14
CA GLU A 34 -1.96 -1.02 -11.32
C GLU A 34 -1.67 0.47 -11.54
N ALA A 35 -2.57 1.15 -12.25
CA ALA A 35 -2.43 2.59 -12.51
C ALA A 35 -2.47 3.41 -11.22
N ALA A 36 -3.35 3.05 -10.27
CA ALA A 36 -3.43 3.72 -8.98
C ALA A 36 -2.12 3.64 -8.20
N PHE A 37 -1.47 2.48 -8.18
CA PHE A 37 -0.18 2.29 -7.53
C PHE A 37 0.90 3.20 -8.12
N ARG A 38 0.96 3.33 -9.44
CA ARG A 38 1.91 4.25 -10.09
C ARG A 38 1.68 5.71 -9.70
N GLN A 39 0.41 6.14 -9.64
CA GLN A 39 0.06 7.49 -9.21
C GLN A 39 0.44 7.73 -7.75
N GLU A 40 0.21 6.77 -6.89
CA GLU A 40 0.53 6.84 -5.46
C GLU A 40 2.05 6.84 -5.22
N ILE A 41 2.83 6.11 -6.01
CA ILE A 41 4.30 6.20 -5.98
C ILE A 41 4.75 7.63 -6.35
N GLY A 42 4.13 8.24 -7.35
CA GLY A 42 4.42 9.65 -7.70
C GLY A 42 4.14 10.59 -6.53
N VAL A 43 2.99 10.46 -5.88
CA VAL A 43 2.65 11.24 -4.69
C VAL A 43 3.62 10.96 -3.54
N PHE A 44 4.00 9.71 -3.34
CA PHE A 44 4.97 9.32 -2.32
C PHE A 44 6.34 9.98 -2.55
N VAL A 45 6.85 9.96 -3.77
CA VAL A 45 8.15 10.57 -4.11
C VAL A 45 8.12 12.08 -3.90
N VAL A 46 7.11 12.75 -4.45
CA VAL A 46 6.97 14.21 -4.31
C VAL A 46 6.74 14.60 -2.85
N GLY A 47 5.84 13.91 -2.16
CA GLY A 47 5.56 14.19 -0.75
C GLY A 47 6.77 13.96 0.15
N THR A 48 7.54 12.90 -0.09
CA THR A 48 8.77 12.62 0.66
C THR A 48 9.80 13.74 0.45
N CYS A 49 9.99 14.20 -0.77
CA CYS A 49 10.88 15.32 -1.06
C CYS A 49 10.44 16.59 -0.32
N ILE A 50 9.15 16.89 -0.32
CA ILE A 50 8.60 18.04 0.39
C ILE A 50 8.82 17.89 1.90
N ALA A 51 8.48 16.74 2.49
CA ALA A 51 8.64 16.48 3.92
C ALA A 51 10.09 16.65 4.37
N LEU A 52 11.04 16.14 3.59
CA LEU A 52 12.47 16.27 3.89
C LEU A 52 12.96 17.72 3.79
N ALA A 53 12.39 18.52 2.88
CA ALA A 53 12.76 19.92 2.69
C ALA A 53 12.15 20.87 3.73
N LEU A 54 11.04 20.48 4.35
CA LEU A 54 10.38 21.31 5.36
C LEU A 54 11.20 21.42 6.66
N ARG A 55 11.18 22.58 7.28
CA ARG A 55 11.77 22.82 8.60
C ARG A 55 10.80 22.42 9.70
N ILE A 56 10.65 21.13 9.90
CA ILE A 56 9.81 20.47 10.88
C ILE A 56 10.61 19.42 11.63
N SER A 57 10.05 18.90 12.73
CA SER A 57 10.73 17.88 13.52
C SER A 57 10.91 16.56 12.76
N ALA A 58 11.89 15.76 13.19
CA ALA A 58 12.10 14.43 12.62
C ALA A 58 10.86 13.54 12.78
N PHE A 59 10.14 13.67 13.88
CA PHE A 59 8.91 12.93 14.11
C PHE A 59 7.81 13.34 13.11
N GLU A 60 7.65 14.64 12.87
CA GLU A 60 6.69 15.13 11.87
C GLU A 60 7.05 14.66 10.46
N LYS A 61 8.34 14.66 10.09
CA LYS A 61 8.78 14.09 8.81
C LYS A 61 8.43 12.62 8.68
N LEU A 62 8.70 11.84 9.73
CA LEU A 62 8.36 10.42 9.76
C LEU A 62 6.85 10.20 9.64
N MET A 63 6.05 11.01 10.32
CA MET A 63 4.59 10.94 10.22
C MET A 63 4.11 11.23 8.79
N LEU A 64 4.59 12.31 8.17
CA LEU A 64 4.19 12.69 6.82
C LEU A 64 4.56 11.62 5.78
N ILE A 65 5.75 11.07 5.88
CA ILE A 65 6.21 9.99 4.99
C ILE A 65 5.47 8.69 5.32
N GLY A 66 5.27 8.40 6.60
CA GLY A 66 4.61 7.19 7.07
C GLY A 66 3.17 7.05 6.57
N VAL A 67 2.38 8.12 6.55
CA VAL A 67 1.02 8.07 6.02
C VAL A 67 1.00 7.85 4.51
N LEU A 68 2.00 8.30 3.76
CA LEU A 68 2.14 8.02 2.34
C LEU A 68 2.51 6.55 2.10
N VAL A 69 3.40 5.99 2.92
CA VAL A 69 3.72 4.55 2.89
C VAL A 69 2.47 3.73 3.21
N LEU A 70 1.66 4.16 4.18
CA LEU A 70 0.41 3.48 4.54
C LEU A 70 -0.55 3.40 3.35
N ILE A 71 -0.68 4.46 2.55
CA ILE A 71 -1.48 4.44 1.32
C ILE A 71 -0.98 3.32 0.39
N LEU A 72 0.34 3.23 0.18
CA LEU A 72 0.93 2.19 -0.68
C LEU A 72 0.66 0.78 -0.13
N ILE A 73 0.77 0.59 1.17
CA ILE A 73 0.48 -0.70 1.83
C ILE A 73 -0.97 -1.10 1.57
N VAL A 74 -1.90 -0.18 1.84
CA VAL A 74 -3.34 -0.46 1.69
C VAL A 74 -3.68 -0.71 0.22
N GLU A 75 -3.08 0.03 -0.71
CA GLU A 75 -3.28 -0.20 -2.15
C GLU A 75 -2.81 -1.59 -2.58
N LEU A 76 -1.64 -2.03 -2.12
CA LEU A 76 -1.15 -3.39 -2.42
C LEU A 76 -2.08 -4.47 -1.88
N ILE A 77 -2.64 -4.28 -0.68
CA ILE A 77 -3.62 -5.19 -0.09
C ILE A 77 -4.91 -5.16 -0.91
N ASN A 78 -5.40 -3.99 -1.29
CA ASN A 78 -6.59 -3.85 -2.15
C ASN A 78 -6.41 -4.57 -3.48
N SER A 79 -5.27 -4.37 -4.14
CA SER A 79 -4.95 -5.04 -5.42
C SER A 79 -4.91 -6.56 -5.25
N SER A 80 -4.40 -7.07 -4.13
CA SER A 80 -4.40 -8.51 -3.85
C SER A 80 -5.81 -9.06 -3.65
N ILE A 81 -6.70 -8.32 -3.00
CA ILE A 81 -8.11 -8.68 -2.84
C ILE A 81 -8.78 -8.75 -4.22
N GLU A 82 -8.60 -7.75 -5.05
CA GLU A 82 -9.15 -7.71 -6.41
C GLU A 82 -8.67 -8.89 -7.25
N ALA A 83 -7.38 -9.21 -7.19
CA ALA A 83 -6.80 -10.34 -7.90
C ALA A 83 -7.41 -11.66 -7.46
N VAL A 84 -7.60 -11.86 -6.16
CA VAL A 84 -8.23 -13.09 -5.61
C VAL A 84 -9.69 -13.18 -6.03
N VAL A 85 -10.45 -12.09 -5.92
CA VAL A 85 -11.87 -12.05 -6.31
C VAL A 85 -12.02 -12.38 -7.80
N ASP A 86 -11.21 -11.76 -8.66
CA ASP A 86 -11.27 -11.99 -10.11
C ASP A 86 -10.81 -13.41 -10.49
N ARG A 87 -9.91 -14.01 -9.70
CA ARG A 87 -9.50 -15.40 -9.89
C ARG A 87 -10.60 -16.40 -9.54
N VAL A 88 -11.41 -16.09 -8.52
CA VAL A 88 -12.54 -16.95 -8.11
C VAL A 88 -13.62 -16.97 -9.20
N SER A 89 -14.06 -15.81 -9.67
CA SER A 89 -15.02 -15.68 -10.77
C SER A 89 -15.10 -14.24 -11.25
N LEU A 90 -15.29 -14.06 -12.55
CA LEU A 90 -15.61 -12.76 -13.16
C LEU A 90 -17.13 -12.46 -13.14
N GLU A 91 -17.95 -13.41 -12.70
CA GLU A 91 -19.38 -13.22 -12.58
C GLU A 91 -19.73 -12.21 -11.49
N ARG A 92 -20.79 -11.45 -11.72
CA ARG A 92 -21.30 -10.51 -10.72
C ARG A 92 -21.90 -11.26 -9.54
N HIS A 93 -21.33 -11.05 -8.36
CA HIS A 93 -21.81 -11.63 -7.12
C HIS A 93 -21.78 -10.58 -6.00
N PRO A 94 -22.80 -10.52 -5.12
CA PRO A 94 -22.86 -9.51 -4.06
C PRO A 94 -21.64 -9.54 -3.12
N LEU A 95 -21.13 -10.72 -2.78
CA LEU A 95 -19.95 -10.86 -1.91
C LEU A 95 -18.68 -10.38 -2.60
N SER A 96 -18.53 -10.62 -3.89
CA SER A 96 -17.40 -10.12 -4.67
C SER A 96 -17.42 -8.60 -4.74
N LYS A 97 -18.59 -8.01 -4.95
CA LYS A 97 -18.77 -6.55 -4.92
C LYS A 97 -18.40 -5.99 -3.56
N ASN A 98 -18.89 -6.59 -2.47
CA ASN A 98 -18.60 -6.14 -1.11
C ASN A 98 -17.09 -6.19 -0.80
N ALA A 99 -16.41 -7.27 -1.20
CA ALA A 99 -14.96 -7.40 -0.99
C ALA A 99 -14.19 -6.26 -1.69
N LYS A 100 -14.51 -5.97 -2.93
CA LYS A 100 -13.91 -4.86 -3.68
C LYS A 100 -14.24 -3.49 -3.08
N ASP A 101 -15.48 -3.28 -2.65
CA ASP A 101 -15.94 -2.03 -2.03
C ASP A 101 -15.22 -1.80 -0.69
N PHE A 102 -15.03 -2.85 0.12
CA PHE A 102 -14.27 -2.75 1.38
C PHE A 102 -12.81 -2.38 1.15
N GLY A 103 -12.18 -2.97 0.15
CA GLY A 103 -10.82 -2.63 -0.23
C GLY A 103 -10.69 -1.18 -0.67
N SER A 104 -11.62 -0.71 -1.51
CA SER A 104 -11.68 0.69 -1.96
C SER A 104 -11.92 1.66 -0.78
N ALA A 105 -12.82 1.30 0.15
CA ALA A 105 -13.06 2.10 1.35
C ALA A 105 -11.81 2.19 2.25
N ALA A 106 -11.03 1.11 2.36
CA ALA A 106 -9.78 1.13 3.10
C ALA A 106 -8.76 2.09 2.48
N VAL A 107 -8.64 2.11 1.15
CA VAL A 107 -7.78 3.06 0.43
C VAL A 107 -8.24 4.51 0.71
N LEU A 108 -9.54 4.76 0.64
CA LEU A 108 -10.11 6.08 0.93
C LEU A 108 -9.75 6.54 2.35
N LEU A 109 -9.92 5.68 3.35
CA LEU A 109 -9.57 6.01 4.74
C LEU A 109 -8.08 6.33 4.90
N ALA A 110 -7.21 5.57 4.23
CA ALA A 110 -5.77 5.84 4.25
C ALA A 110 -5.46 7.21 3.62
N CYS A 111 -6.11 7.56 2.52
CA CYS A 111 -5.96 8.87 1.87
C CYS A 111 -6.47 10.02 2.77
N LEU A 112 -7.60 9.83 3.43
CA LEU A 112 -8.14 10.83 4.36
C LEU A 112 -7.23 11.03 5.56
N LEU A 113 -6.67 9.95 6.10
CA LEU A 113 -5.69 10.04 7.19
C LEU A 113 -4.44 10.81 6.75
N ALA A 114 -3.93 10.53 5.56
CA ALA A 114 -2.79 11.25 5.01
C ALA A 114 -3.09 12.74 4.83
N ALA A 115 -4.25 13.08 4.27
CA ALA A 115 -4.69 14.46 4.10
C ALA A 115 -4.78 15.18 5.46
N ALA A 116 -5.32 14.53 6.48
CA ALA A 116 -5.42 15.09 7.83
C ALA A 116 -4.04 15.33 8.45
N ALA A 117 -3.13 14.35 8.38
CA ALA A 117 -1.78 14.48 8.92
C ALA A 117 -0.99 15.61 8.23
N TRP A 118 -1.01 15.66 6.91
CA TRP A 118 -0.38 16.73 6.14
C TRP A 118 -1.00 18.09 6.44
N GLY A 119 -2.33 18.17 6.51
CA GLY A 119 -3.05 19.40 6.84
C GLY A 119 -2.64 19.95 8.20
N VAL A 120 -2.63 19.12 9.23
CA VAL A 120 -2.24 19.54 10.60
C VAL A 120 -0.80 20.03 10.63
N VAL A 121 0.14 19.27 10.06
CA VAL A 121 1.56 19.66 10.10
C VAL A 121 1.80 20.95 9.32
N LEU A 122 1.20 21.11 8.15
CA LEU A 122 1.37 22.32 7.34
C LEU A 122 0.73 23.55 8.01
N ILE A 123 -0.46 23.40 8.60
CA ILE A 123 -1.10 24.48 9.36
C ILE A 123 -0.21 24.89 10.53
N ASN A 124 0.25 23.95 11.33
CA ASN A 124 1.13 24.25 12.47
C ASN A 124 2.46 24.89 12.05
N ARG A 125 2.96 24.57 10.86
CA ARG A 125 4.23 25.11 10.38
C ARG A 125 4.11 26.54 9.85
N PHE A 126 2.99 26.89 9.21
CA PHE A 126 2.86 28.16 8.48
C PHE A 126 1.88 29.14 9.09
N TYR A 127 1.10 28.72 10.06
CA TYR A 127 0.12 29.55 10.79
C TYR A 127 0.25 29.38 12.30
#